data_79ee10c092d83bac8100434e6a5fd132
#
_entry.id   79ee10c092d83bac8100434e6a5fd132
#
_cell.length_a   1.000
_cell.length_b   1.000
_cell.length_c   1.000
_cell.angle_alpha   90.00
_cell.angle_beta   90.00
_cell.angle_gamma   90.00
#
_symmetry.space_group_name_H-M   'P 1'
#
loop_
_entity.id
_entity.type
_entity.pdbx_description
1 polymer ?
#
loop_
_entity_poly.entity_id
_entity_poly.type
_entity_poly.pdbx_seq_one_letter_code
_entity_poly.pdbx_strand_id
1 'polypeptide(L)'
;MKKDDLPKIIPIFPLSNFIIFPNTTVPLNIFEPRYVQMINDSMKTNKLIGLVQPKKSKINSDLDLYEVGCLGKITNFKDINGRYLIDLSGLSRFNITKEIKNNKPYREYEINYKDFLADLSVQKEEIKFSDLELIFKDLKSLFEKKGYIINWKSLEKQDLNETINALAMASPFSLEEKQILLESENLQVRKNKFAEILRTYSYDNFDNTTIQ
;
A
#
# COMPACT_ATOMS: atom_id res chain seq x y z
N MET A 1 -1.87 5.01 18.54
CA MET A 1 -2.69 6.22 18.32
C MET A 1 -4.13 5.83 18.57
N LYS A 2 -4.88 6.60 19.36
CA LYS A 2 -6.30 6.29 19.61
C LYS A 2 -7.13 6.73 18.42
N LYS A 3 -8.29 6.12 18.19
CA LYS A 3 -9.20 6.43 17.07
C LYS A 3 -9.55 7.92 16.99
N ASP A 4 -9.73 8.55 18.14
CA ASP A 4 -10.12 9.97 18.25
C ASP A 4 -8.98 10.94 17.88
N ASP A 5 -7.74 10.45 17.81
CA ASP A 5 -6.56 11.24 17.43
C ASP A 5 -6.30 11.24 15.92
N LEU A 6 -7.09 10.49 15.13
CA LEU A 6 -6.91 10.40 13.69
C LEU A 6 -7.48 11.62 12.96
N PRO A 7 -6.74 12.21 12.01
CA PRO A 7 -7.20 13.36 11.26
C PRO A 7 -8.37 12.98 10.34
N LYS A 8 -9.32 13.91 10.19
CA LYS A 8 -10.42 13.78 9.22
C LYS A 8 -10.07 14.36 7.85
N ILE A 9 -9.08 15.24 7.78
CA ILE A 9 -8.57 15.86 6.55
C ILE A 9 -7.08 15.59 6.49
N ILE A 10 -6.61 15.08 5.36
CA ILE A 10 -5.19 14.77 5.13
C ILE A 10 -4.74 15.19 3.73
N PRO A 11 -3.47 15.54 3.56
CA PRO A 11 -2.86 15.66 2.25
C PRO A 11 -2.72 14.26 1.62
N ILE A 12 -3.00 14.16 0.31
CA ILE A 12 -2.91 12.91 -0.44
C ILE A 12 -1.69 12.93 -1.35
N PHE A 13 -0.93 11.85 -1.28
CA PHE A 13 0.16 11.54 -2.19
C PHE A 13 -0.29 10.45 -3.17
N PRO A 14 -0.63 10.80 -4.41
CA PRO A 14 -0.94 9.83 -5.44
C PRO A 14 0.32 9.09 -5.87
N LEU A 15 0.34 7.76 -5.74
CA LEU A 15 1.48 6.95 -6.18
C LEU A 15 0.99 5.73 -6.96
N SER A 16 1.35 5.69 -8.25
CA SER A 16 0.92 4.64 -9.16
C SER A 16 1.61 3.31 -8.87
N ASN A 17 0.82 2.23 -8.92
CA ASN A 17 1.30 0.86 -8.80
C ASN A 17 2.05 0.56 -7.50
N PHE A 18 1.71 1.31 -6.46
CA PHE A 18 2.29 1.16 -5.14
C PHE A 18 1.21 1.30 -4.06
N ILE A 19 1.23 0.40 -3.11
CA ILE A 19 0.34 0.40 -1.94
C ILE A 19 1.16 0.27 -0.67
N ILE A 20 0.61 0.77 0.43
CA ILE A 20 1.14 0.56 1.78
C ILE A 20 0.04 -0.01 2.66
N PHE A 21 0.40 -0.90 3.56
CA PHE A 21 -0.52 -1.44 4.56
C PHE A 21 -0.20 -0.93 5.96
N PRO A 22 -1.14 -1.00 6.89
CA PRO A 22 -0.85 -0.80 8.32
C PRO A 22 0.29 -1.70 8.79
N ASN A 23 1.12 -1.17 9.69
CA ASN A 23 2.31 -1.83 10.25
C ASN A 23 3.41 -2.18 9.22
N THR A 24 3.40 -1.58 8.04
CA THR A 24 4.50 -1.68 7.08
C THR A 24 5.20 -0.34 6.93
N THR A 25 6.48 -0.35 6.56
CA THR A 25 7.27 0.87 6.34
C THR A 25 7.93 0.82 4.98
N VAL A 26 7.88 1.94 4.26
CA VAL A 26 8.46 2.08 2.93
C VAL A 26 9.31 3.33 2.81
N PRO A 27 10.48 3.25 2.17
CA PRO A 27 11.27 4.40 1.81
C PRO A 27 10.68 5.07 0.56
N LEU A 28 10.53 6.38 0.60
CA LEU A 28 10.06 7.19 -0.53
C LEU A 28 11.06 8.30 -0.84
N ASN A 29 11.27 8.55 -2.14
CA ASN A 29 12.08 9.66 -2.63
C ASN A 29 11.15 10.72 -3.23
N ILE A 30 11.08 11.88 -2.58
CA ILE A 30 10.19 12.98 -2.93
C ILE A 30 11.01 14.10 -3.58
N PHE A 31 10.70 14.43 -4.82
CA PHE A 31 11.43 15.43 -5.60
C PHE A 31 10.52 16.41 -6.37
N GLU A 32 9.24 16.07 -6.58
CA GLU A 32 8.31 16.99 -7.22
C GLU A 32 7.99 18.17 -6.28
N PRO A 33 8.09 19.44 -6.73
CA PRO A 33 7.92 20.61 -5.86
C PRO A 33 6.62 20.61 -5.05
N ARG A 34 5.49 20.17 -5.64
CA ARG A 34 4.20 20.09 -4.94
C ARG A 34 4.21 19.12 -3.77
N TYR A 35 4.93 17.99 -3.90
CA TYR A 35 5.03 17.00 -2.83
C TYR A 35 6.13 17.34 -1.82
N VAL A 36 7.18 18.03 -2.24
CA VAL A 36 8.17 18.64 -1.32
C VAL A 36 7.44 19.63 -0.39
N GLN A 37 6.56 20.49 -0.94
CA GLN A 37 5.73 21.40 -0.14
C GLN A 37 4.80 20.64 0.80
N MET A 38 4.13 19.57 0.32
CA MET A 38 3.27 18.71 1.13
C MET A 38 4.00 18.11 2.33
N ILE A 39 5.21 17.58 2.13
CA ILE A 39 6.03 17.02 3.21
C ILE A 39 6.43 18.11 4.19
N ASN A 40 6.87 19.29 3.72
CA ASN A 40 7.21 20.41 4.59
C ASN A 40 6.04 20.82 5.50
N ASP A 41 4.85 20.90 4.96
CA ASP A 41 3.66 21.27 5.72
C ASP A 41 3.25 20.16 6.70
N SER A 42 3.35 18.89 6.28
CA SER A 42 3.07 17.75 7.15
C SER A 42 4.08 17.65 8.31
N MET A 43 5.36 17.95 8.06
CA MET A 43 6.41 17.94 9.10
C MET A 43 6.18 18.98 10.19
N LYS A 44 5.53 20.10 9.88
CA LYS A 44 5.16 21.16 10.85
C LYS A 44 3.94 20.80 11.71
N THR A 45 3.22 19.74 11.36
CA THR A 45 1.98 19.33 12.02
C THR A 45 2.12 17.93 12.64
N ASN A 46 1.34 16.98 12.18
CA ASN A 46 1.24 15.62 12.72
C ASN A 46 2.09 14.57 11.99
N LYS A 47 2.79 14.98 10.92
CA LYS A 47 3.60 14.11 10.06
C LYS A 47 2.81 13.01 9.36
N LEU A 48 1.53 13.28 9.05
CA LEU A 48 0.63 12.32 8.42
C LEU A 48 0.34 12.72 6.98
N ILE A 49 0.39 11.72 6.09
CA ILE A 49 -0.03 11.83 4.68
C ILE A 49 -0.81 10.59 4.29
N GLY A 50 -1.72 10.70 3.33
CA GLY A 50 -2.42 9.56 2.75
C GLY A 50 -1.76 9.11 1.45
N LEU A 51 -1.49 7.82 1.32
CA LEU A 51 -1.04 7.21 0.08
C LEU A 51 -2.24 6.59 -0.63
N VAL A 52 -2.47 6.98 -1.90
CA VAL A 52 -3.60 6.51 -2.71
C VAL A 52 -3.14 6.23 -4.13
N GLN A 53 -3.64 5.15 -4.74
CA GLN A 53 -3.38 4.89 -6.15
C GLN A 53 -4.26 5.76 -7.06
N PRO A 54 -3.72 6.34 -8.14
CA PRO A 54 -4.52 6.93 -9.20
C PRO A 54 -5.17 5.84 -10.06
N LYS A 55 -6.42 6.07 -10.48
CA LYS A 55 -7.08 5.23 -11.49
C LYS A 55 -6.47 5.51 -12.87
N LYS A 56 -6.42 4.52 -13.73
CA LYS A 56 -6.10 4.73 -15.14
C LYS A 56 -7.26 5.45 -15.82
N SER A 57 -7.20 6.77 -15.90
CA SER A 57 -8.21 7.55 -16.61
C SER A 57 -7.90 7.60 -18.10
N LYS A 58 -8.93 7.36 -18.94
CA LYS A 58 -8.80 7.43 -20.41
C LYS A 58 -9.09 8.81 -20.99
N ILE A 59 -9.65 9.77 -20.23
CA ILE A 59 -10.33 10.91 -20.87
C ILE A 59 -10.13 12.29 -20.22
N ASN A 60 -9.65 12.45 -18.97
CA ASN A 60 -9.57 13.77 -18.35
C ASN A 60 -8.24 14.08 -17.68
N SER A 61 -7.86 15.36 -17.72
CA SER A 61 -6.66 15.94 -17.12
C SER A 61 -6.59 15.84 -15.58
N ASP A 62 -7.69 15.55 -14.91
CA ASP A 62 -7.73 15.38 -13.46
C ASP A 62 -7.45 13.92 -13.09
N LEU A 63 -6.41 13.73 -12.27
CA LEU A 63 -6.02 12.43 -11.76
C LEU A 63 -7.14 11.88 -10.88
N ASP A 64 -7.90 10.92 -11.42
CA ASP A 64 -8.93 10.22 -10.66
C ASP A 64 -8.28 9.23 -9.69
N LEU A 65 -8.73 9.18 -8.44
CA LEU A 65 -8.13 8.38 -7.38
C LEU A 65 -9.03 7.19 -7.03
N TYR A 66 -8.42 6.09 -6.59
CA TYR A 66 -9.16 5.06 -5.88
C TYR A 66 -9.69 5.59 -4.55
N GLU A 67 -10.80 5.05 -4.09
CA GLU A 67 -11.44 5.53 -2.86
C GLU A 67 -10.69 5.09 -1.61
N VAL A 68 -10.07 3.90 -1.65
CA VAL A 68 -9.32 3.35 -0.53
C VAL A 68 -7.85 3.65 -0.65
N GLY A 69 -7.30 4.23 0.41
CA GLY A 69 -5.88 4.47 0.61
C GLY A 69 -5.41 4.04 1.99
N CYS A 70 -4.16 4.35 2.30
CA CYS A 70 -3.58 4.11 3.63
C CYS A 70 -2.94 5.38 4.17
N LEU A 71 -3.29 5.72 5.41
CA LEU A 71 -2.65 6.77 6.19
C LEU A 71 -1.27 6.31 6.60
N GLY A 72 -0.27 7.12 6.30
CA GLY A 72 1.11 6.88 6.70
C GLY A 72 1.65 8.00 7.56
N LYS A 73 2.52 7.64 8.51
CA LYS A 73 3.29 8.58 9.33
C LYS A 73 4.72 8.65 8.83
N ILE A 74 5.22 9.86 8.63
CA ILE A 74 6.64 10.09 8.33
C ILE A 74 7.44 9.84 9.60
N THR A 75 8.22 8.75 9.60
CA THR A 75 9.01 8.29 10.76
C THR A 75 10.49 8.67 10.64
N ASN A 76 10.97 8.83 9.42
CA ASN A 76 12.31 9.30 9.14
C ASN A 76 12.27 10.35 8.03
N PHE A 77 13.17 11.32 8.07
CA PHE A 77 13.25 12.41 7.10
C PHE A 77 14.70 12.82 6.89
N LYS A 78 15.13 12.89 5.65
CA LYS A 78 16.43 13.38 5.25
C LYS A 78 16.33 14.26 4.01
N ASP A 79 16.83 15.48 4.09
CA ASP A 79 16.97 16.37 2.93
C ASP A 79 18.33 16.12 2.25
N ILE A 80 18.30 15.85 0.95
CA ILE A 80 19.48 15.69 0.10
C ILE A 80 19.35 16.67 -1.07
N ASN A 81 19.85 17.88 -0.89
CA ASN A 81 19.84 18.93 -1.92
C ASN A 81 18.46 19.21 -2.52
N GLY A 82 17.43 19.35 -1.67
CA GLY A 82 16.04 19.59 -2.08
C GLY A 82 15.27 18.35 -2.53
N ARG A 83 15.87 17.17 -2.45
CA ARG A 83 15.18 15.87 -2.56
C ARG A 83 15.00 15.30 -1.17
N TYR A 84 13.79 14.87 -0.86
CA TYR A 84 13.49 14.32 0.46
C TYR A 84 13.42 12.80 0.41
N LEU A 85 14.26 12.17 1.22
CA LEU A 85 14.13 10.75 1.53
C LEU A 85 13.34 10.63 2.83
N ILE A 86 12.23 9.93 2.79
CA ILE A 86 11.38 9.70 3.95
C ILE A 86 11.10 8.22 4.12
N ASP A 87 10.95 7.78 5.38
CA ASP A 87 10.32 6.51 5.68
C ASP A 87 8.87 6.78 6.08
N LEU A 88 7.93 6.15 5.37
CA LEU A 88 6.51 6.25 5.62
C LEU A 88 6.01 4.95 6.23
N SER A 89 5.53 5.01 7.47
CA SER A 89 4.95 3.86 8.19
C SER A 89 3.43 3.92 8.12
N GLY A 90 2.80 2.87 7.57
CA GLY A 90 1.36 2.73 7.47
C GLY A 90 0.70 2.58 8.84
N LEU A 91 -0.40 3.30 9.05
CA LEU A 91 -1.15 3.31 10.31
C LEU A 91 -2.52 2.66 10.18
N SER A 92 -3.31 3.10 9.22
CA SER A 92 -4.68 2.62 9.00
C SER A 92 -5.12 2.91 7.59
N ARG A 93 -5.91 2.03 7.01
CA ARG A 93 -6.62 2.31 5.76
C ARG A 93 -7.75 3.30 6.01
N PHE A 94 -8.15 3.98 4.96
CA PHE A 94 -9.23 4.95 4.98
C PHE A 94 -10.00 4.95 3.65
N ASN A 95 -11.22 5.51 3.68
CA ASN A 95 -11.96 5.87 2.48
C ASN A 95 -11.90 7.39 2.26
N ILE A 96 -11.66 7.80 1.03
CA ILE A 96 -11.83 9.18 0.59
C ILE A 96 -13.33 9.50 0.55
N THR A 97 -13.72 10.66 1.06
CA THR A 97 -15.11 11.12 1.00
C THR A 97 -15.29 12.35 0.13
N LYS A 98 -14.41 13.34 0.25
CA LYS A 98 -14.55 14.60 -0.47
C LYS A 98 -13.21 15.30 -0.64
N GLU A 99 -12.96 15.86 -1.81
CA GLU A 99 -11.83 16.76 -2.03
C GLU A 99 -12.06 18.13 -1.40
N ILE A 100 -11.04 18.62 -0.71
CA ILE A 100 -11.05 19.95 -0.10
C ILE A 100 -10.42 20.95 -1.08
N LYS A 101 -11.21 21.89 -1.56
CA LYS A 101 -10.70 22.99 -2.40
C LYS A 101 -9.87 23.94 -1.55
N ASN A 102 -8.62 24.12 -1.91
CA ASN A 102 -7.67 25.05 -1.28
C ASN A 102 -6.67 25.59 -2.30
N ASN A 103 -5.76 26.47 -1.86
CA ASN A 103 -4.72 27.07 -2.70
C ASN A 103 -3.36 26.36 -2.62
N LYS A 104 -3.32 25.15 -2.07
CA LYS A 104 -2.08 24.37 -1.96
C LYS A 104 -1.73 23.72 -3.31
N PRO A 105 -0.45 23.49 -3.60
CA PRO A 105 -0.04 22.83 -4.84
C PRO A 105 -0.29 21.31 -4.83
N TYR A 106 -0.79 20.76 -3.71
CA TYR A 106 -1.15 19.36 -3.51
C TYR A 106 -2.61 19.26 -3.04
N ARG A 107 -3.20 18.07 -3.24
CA ARG A 107 -4.61 17.82 -2.93
C ARG A 107 -4.79 17.40 -1.48
N GLU A 108 -5.85 17.84 -0.85
CA GLU A 108 -6.32 17.41 0.47
C GLU A 108 -7.71 16.82 0.37
N TYR A 109 -7.98 15.80 1.18
CA TYR A 109 -9.27 15.13 1.19
C TYR A 109 -9.79 14.95 2.60
N GLU A 110 -11.10 15.04 2.73
CA GLU A 110 -11.83 14.49 3.85
C GLU A 110 -11.89 12.98 3.71
N ILE A 111 -11.63 12.28 4.81
CA ILE A 111 -11.52 10.83 4.85
C ILE A 111 -12.28 10.26 6.04
N ASN A 112 -12.60 8.94 5.97
CA ASN A 112 -13.14 8.20 7.10
C ASN A 112 -12.46 6.83 7.24
N TYR A 113 -12.55 6.25 8.45
CA TYR A 113 -11.90 4.99 8.81
C TYR A 113 -12.92 3.88 9.14
N LYS A 114 -14.21 4.09 8.84
CA LYS A 114 -15.31 3.23 9.31
C LYS A 114 -15.14 1.76 8.95
N ASP A 115 -14.71 1.49 7.72
CA ASP A 115 -14.58 0.13 7.19
C ASP A 115 -13.27 -0.56 7.61
N PHE A 116 -12.35 0.20 8.21
CA PHE A 116 -11.00 -0.27 8.55
C PHE A 116 -10.65 -0.10 10.03
N LEU A 117 -11.63 -0.08 10.92
CA LEU A 117 -11.40 0.07 12.35
C LEU A 117 -10.55 -1.06 12.95
N ALA A 118 -10.57 -2.23 12.33
CA ALA A 118 -9.72 -3.36 12.72
C ALA A 118 -8.21 -3.06 12.58
N ASP A 119 -7.82 -2.18 11.65
CA ASP A 119 -6.42 -1.76 11.48
C ASP A 119 -5.87 -1.03 12.73
N LEU A 120 -6.75 -0.47 13.55
CA LEU A 120 -6.42 0.26 14.78
C LEU A 120 -6.49 -0.60 16.05
N SER A 121 -6.97 -1.84 15.91
CA SER A 121 -7.11 -2.76 17.04
C SER A 121 -5.79 -3.44 17.38
N VAL A 122 -5.61 -3.75 18.68
CA VAL A 122 -4.46 -4.53 19.14
C VAL A 122 -4.65 -6.03 18.85
N GLN A 123 -5.90 -6.45 18.62
CA GLN A 123 -6.20 -7.85 18.30
C GLN A 123 -5.76 -8.14 16.85
N LYS A 124 -4.74 -8.96 16.72
CA LYS A 124 -4.29 -9.49 15.43
C LYS A 124 -5.11 -10.74 15.10
N GLU A 125 -5.58 -10.84 13.87
CA GLU A 125 -6.13 -12.10 13.36
C GLU A 125 -5.00 -13.14 13.32
N GLU A 126 -5.22 -14.32 13.89
CA GLU A 126 -4.25 -15.40 13.84
C GLU A 126 -4.35 -16.12 12.49
N ILE A 127 -3.33 -15.91 11.65
CA ILE A 127 -3.09 -16.74 10.47
C ILE A 127 -2.02 -17.76 10.82
N LYS A 128 -2.27 -19.03 10.51
CA LYS A 128 -1.30 -20.10 10.74
C LYS A 128 -0.32 -20.19 9.56
N PHE A 129 0.91 -20.58 9.84
CA PHE A 129 1.94 -20.79 8.81
C PHE A 129 1.48 -21.76 7.72
N SER A 130 0.78 -22.83 8.10
CA SER A 130 0.18 -23.79 7.17
C SER A 130 -0.74 -23.15 6.12
N ASP A 131 -1.37 -22.04 6.46
CA ASP A 131 -2.28 -21.32 5.57
C ASP A 131 -1.54 -20.51 4.50
N LEU A 132 -0.25 -20.28 4.67
CA LEU A 132 0.62 -19.52 3.79
C LEU A 132 1.57 -20.37 2.95
N GLU A 133 1.72 -21.66 3.27
CA GLU A 133 2.72 -22.53 2.64
C GLU A 133 2.55 -22.57 1.10
N LEU A 134 1.33 -22.71 0.61
CA LEU A 134 1.04 -22.68 -0.82
C LEU A 134 1.33 -21.31 -1.43
N ILE A 135 0.96 -20.24 -0.73
CA ILE A 135 1.22 -18.87 -1.17
C ILE A 135 2.73 -18.64 -1.29
N PHE A 136 3.51 -19.06 -0.31
CA PHE A 136 4.98 -18.95 -0.35
C PHE A 136 5.59 -19.73 -1.51
N LYS A 137 5.10 -20.95 -1.77
CA LYS A 137 5.57 -21.78 -2.87
C LYS A 137 5.30 -21.12 -4.23
N ASP A 138 4.08 -20.66 -4.44
CA ASP A 138 3.65 -20.03 -5.70
C ASP A 138 4.37 -18.69 -5.92
N LEU A 139 4.51 -17.90 -4.87
CA LEU A 139 5.28 -16.66 -4.90
C LEU A 139 6.75 -16.89 -5.22
N LYS A 140 7.39 -17.86 -4.58
CA LYS A 140 8.78 -18.18 -4.85
C LYS A 140 8.98 -18.46 -6.33
N SER A 141 8.13 -19.29 -6.91
CA SER A 141 8.14 -19.56 -8.35
C SER A 141 7.95 -18.32 -9.19
N LEU A 142 6.99 -17.44 -8.84
CA LEU A 142 6.73 -16.19 -9.56
C LEU A 142 7.93 -15.23 -9.49
N PHE A 143 8.51 -15.03 -8.32
CA PHE A 143 9.64 -14.13 -8.12
C PHE A 143 10.90 -14.62 -8.85
N GLU A 144 11.19 -15.92 -8.77
CA GLU A 144 12.32 -16.53 -9.50
C GLU A 144 12.17 -16.33 -11.01
N LYS A 145 10.97 -16.56 -11.57
CA LYS A 145 10.70 -16.33 -13.00
C LYS A 145 10.82 -14.87 -13.42
N LYS A 146 10.51 -13.93 -12.54
CA LYS A 146 10.63 -12.49 -12.77
C LYS A 146 12.02 -11.93 -12.46
N GLY A 147 12.96 -12.77 -12.00
CA GLY A 147 14.34 -12.37 -11.67
C GLY A 147 14.47 -11.61 -10.35
N TYR A 148 13.48 -11.68 -9.47
CA TYR A 148 13.54 -11.05 -8.15
C TYR A 148 14.24 -11.97 -7.14
N ILE A 149 15.12 -11.38 -6.33
CA ILE A 149 15.80 -12.08 -5.24
C ILE A 149 15.16 -11.66 -3.92
N ILE A 150 14.59 -12.63 -3.20
CA ILE A 150 13.98 -12.41 -1.88
C ILE A 150 14.65 -13.28 -0.83
N ASN A 151 14.89 -12.69 0.33
CA ASN A 151 15.37 -13.45 1.50
C ASN A 151 14.19 -14.08 2.25
N TRP A 152 13.77 -15.26 1.77
CA TRP A 152 12.64 -16.02 2.33
C TRP A 152 12.83 -16.37 3.81
N LYS A 153 14.06 -16.70 4.25
CA LYS A 153 14.38 -17.00 5.65
C LYS A 153 14.13 -15.82 6.58
N SER A 154 14.25 -14.59 6.07
CA SER A 154 13.95 -13.40 6.84
C SER A 154 12.45 -13.19 6.99
N LEU A 155 11.67 -13.50 5.95
CA LEU A 155 10.22 -13.39 5.95
C LEU A 155 9.56 -14.41 6.90
N GLU A 156 10.06 -15.65 6.95
CA GLU A 156 9.56 -16.71 7.82
C GLU A 156 9.66 -16.37 9.32
N LYS A 157 10.53 -15.42 9.69
CA LYS A 157 10.73 -14.98 11.08
C LYS A 157 9.85 -13.81 11.50
N GLN A 158 9.15 -13.19 10.55
CA GLN A 158 8.28 -12.07 10.82
C GLN A 158 6.88 -12.53 11.25
N ASP A 159 6.11 -11.60 11.81
CA ASP A 159 4.68 -11.81 12.03
C ASP A 159 4.00 -12.13 10.68
N LEU A 160 3.18 -13.19 10.65
CA LEU A 160 2.56 -13.67 9.41
C LEU A 160 1.64 -12.62 8.77
N ASN A 161 1.02 -11.78 9.58
CA ASN A 161 0.16 -10.69 9.11
C ASN A 161 0.98 -9.63 8.38
N GLU A 162 2.12 -9.25 8.96
CA GLU A 162 3.07 -8.31 8.35
C GLU A 162 3.68 -8.90 7.09
N THR A 163 3.96 -10.21 7.10
CA THR A 163 4.50 -10.93 5.95
C THR A 163 3.54 -10.88 4.75
N ILE A 164 2.24 -11.17 4.93
CA ILE A 164 1.25 -11.07 3.83
C ILE A 164 1.22 -9.65 3.26
N ASN A 165 1.20 -8.63 4.11
CA ASN A 165 1.18 -7.25 3.67
C ASN A 165 2.45 -6.88 2.90
N ALA A 166 3.63 -7.27 3.41
CA ALA A 166 4.90 -7.04 2.74
C ALA A 166 4.97 -7.74 1.37
N LEU A 167 4.51 -8.98 1.29
CA LEU A 167 4.47 -9.74 0.05
C LEU A 167 3.49 -9.14 -0.96
N ALA A 168 2.31 -8.69 -0.52
CA ALA A 168 1.35 -7.98 -1.37
C ALA A 168 1.94 -6.69 -1.96
N MET A 169 2.72 -5.95 -1.19
CA MET A 169 3.41 -4.74 -1.64
C MET A 169 4.51 -5.05 -2.65
N ALA A 170 5.34 -6.06 -2.36
CA ALA A 170 6.51 -6.42 -3.17
C ALA A 170 6.14 -7.19 -4.45
N SER A 171 4.97 -7.83 -4.49
CA SER A 171 4.57 -8.67 -5.63
C SER A 171 4.45 -7.85 -6.93
N PRO A 172 4.85 -8.42 -8.08
CA PRO A 172 4.79 -7.77 -9.38
C PRO A 172 3.37 -7.79 -9.97
N PHE A 173 2.39 -7.51 -9.13
CA PHE A 173 0.98 -7.44 -9.48
C PHE A 173 0.64 -6.11 -10.17
N SER A 174 -0.42 -6.11 -10.95
CA SER A 174 -0.96 -4.89 -11.56
C SER A 174 -1.47 -3.90 -10.51
N LEU A 175 -1.70 -2.66 -10.94
CA LEU A 175 -2.27 -1.61 -10.08
C LEU A 175 -3.62 -2.04 -9.51
N GLU A 176 -4.47 -2.62 -10.36
CA GLU A 176 -5.81 -3.09 -10.02
C GLU A 176 -5.77 -4.25 -9.01
N GLU A 177 -4.87 -5.22 -9.22
CA GLU A 177 -4.68 -6.34 -8.30
C GLU A 177 -4.18 -5.89 -6.92
N LYS A 178 -3.22 -4.95 -6.89
CA LYS A 178 -2.76 -4.34 -5.63
C LYS A 178 -3.87 -3.59 -4.93
N GLN A 179 -4.73 -2.89 -5.67
CA GLN A 179 -5.87 -2.20 -5.10
C GLN A 179 -6.89 -3.16 -4.49
N ILE A 180 -7.21 -4.27 -5.17
CA ILE A 180 -8.07 -5.33 -4.64
C ILE A 180 -7.55 -5.87 -3.30
N LEU A 181 -6.23 -6.04 -3.18
CA LEU A 181 -5.62 -6.48 -1.92
C LEU A 181 -5.73 -5.42 -0.83
N LEU A 182 -5.54 -4.14 -1.17
CA LEU A 182 -5.66 -3.03 -0.22
C LEU A 182 -7.10 -2.89 0.30
N GLU A 183 -8.09 -3.06 -0.56
CA GLU A 183 -9.53 -2.95 -0.26
C GLU A 183 -10.10 -4.15 0.51
N SER A 184 -9.33 -5.23 0.69
CA SER A 184 -9.81 -6.41 1.41
C SER A 184 -10.19 -6.07 2.85
N GLU A 185 -11.39 -6.42 3.27
CA GLU A 185 -11.97 -6.05 4.58
C GLU A 185 -11.07 -6.45 5.75
N ASN A 186 -10.55 -7.68 5.70
CA ASN A 186 -9.69 -8.25 6.73
C ASN A 186 -8.54 -9.05 6.10
N LEU A 187 -7.65 -9.53 6.95
CA LEU A 187 -6.45 -10.25 6.53
C LEU A 187 -6.77 -11.61 5.88
N GLN A 188 -7.79 -12.32 6.36
CA GLN A 188 -8.19 -13.60 5.77
C GLN A 188 -8.72 -13.43 4.34
N VAL A 189 -9.55 -12.41 4.10
CA VAL A 189 -10.03 -12.07 2.75
C VAL A 189 -8.85 -11.67 1.86
N ARG A 190 -7.92 -10.86 2.37
CA ARG A 190 -6.70 -10.48 1.64
C ARG A 190 -5.86 -11.69 1.25
N LYS A 191 -5.63 -12.62 2.18
CA LYS A 191 -4.91 -13.88 1.93
C LYS A 191 -5.57 -14.68 0.79
N ASN A 192 -6.89 -14.82 0.83
CA ASN A 192 -7.61 -15.58 -0.19
C ASN A 192 -7.50 -14.92 -1.58
N LYS A 193 -7.74 -13.59 -1.66
CA LYS A 193 -7.57 -12.84 -2.90
C LYS A 193 -6.13 -12.88 -3.42
N PHE A 194 -5.16 -12.85 -2.51
CA PHE A 194 -3.75 -12.98 -2.87
C PHE A 194 -3.47 -14.34 -3.53
N ALA A 195 -3.99 -15.43 -2.96
CA ALA A 195 -3.86 -16.77 -3.54
C ALA A 195 -4.57 -16.88 -4.90
N GLU A 196 -5.74 -16.26 -5.06
CA GLU A 196 -6.46 -16.21 -6.34
C GLU A 196 -5.64 -15.50 -7.43
N ILE A 197 -5.10 -14.32 -7.13
CA ILE A 197 -4.24 -13.57 -8.04
C ILE A 197 -3.03 -14.41 -8.43
N LEU A 198 -2.35 -15.07 -7.49
CA LEU A 198 -1.19 -15.90 -7.79
C LEU A 198 -1.52 -17.06 -8.75
N ARG A 199 -2.69 -17.67 -8.60
CA ARG A 199 -3.12 -18.74 -9.51
C ARG A 199 -3.23 -18.26 -10.95
N THR A 200 -3.71 -17.04 -11.21
CA THR A 200 -3.76 -16.50 -12.58
C THR A 200 -2.37 -16.44 -13.21
N TYR A 201 -1.38 -16.01 -12.47
CA TYR A 201 0.02 -15.98 -12.93
C TYR A 201 0.63 -17.38 -13.14
N SER A 202 0.07 -18.41 -12.49
CA SER A 202 0.52 -19.80 -12.70
C SER A 202 -0.11 -20.41 -13.96
N TYR A 203 -1.35 -20.09 -14.30
CA TYR A 203 -2.06 -20.58 -15.49
C TYR A 203 -1.54 -19.95 -16.79
N ASP A 204 -1.23 -18.67 -16.83
CA ASP A 204 -0.69 -17.99 -18.01
C ASP A 204 0.64 -18.60 -18.52
N ASN A 205 1.28 -19.47 -17.72
CA ASN A 205 2.50 -20.16 -18.10
C ASN A 205 2.27 -21.50 -18.80
N PHE A 206 1.05 -22.04 -18.82
CA PHE A 206 0.75 -23.29 -19.53
C PHE A 206 0.42 -23.04 -21.01
N ASP A 207 -0.13 -21.88 -21.36
CA ASP A 207 -0.49 -21.56 -22.75
C ASP A 207 0.71 -21.20 -23.63
N ASN A 208 1.83 -20.77 -23.05
CA ASN A 208 3.05 -20.42 -23.81
C ASN A 208 3.97 -21.61 -24.11
N THR A 209 3.66 -22.83 -23.65
CA THR A 209 4.48 -24.04 -23.90
C THR A 209 3.88 -24.98 -24.96
N THR A 210 2.77 -24.63 -25.58
CA THR A 210 2.09 -25.54 -26.51
C THR A 210 2.01 -24.98 -27.94
N ILE A 211 3.05 -24.25 -28.41
CA ILE A 211 3.23 -23.97 -29.86
C ILE A 211 4.70 -24.21 -30.19
N GLN A 212 5.03 -25.45 -30.50
CA GLN A 212 6.10 -25.84 -31.44
C GLN A 212 5.56 -26.95 -32.31
#